data_befebdb02b8d825fd01a42fa419ad91c
#
_entry.id   befebdb02b8d825fd01a42fa419ad91c
#
_cell.length_a   1.000
_cell.length_b   1.000
_cell.length_c   1.000
_cell.angle_alpha   90.00
_cell.angle_beta   90.00
_cell.angle_gamma   90.00
#
_symmetry.space_group_name_H-M   'P 1'
#
loop_
_entity.id
_entity.type
_entity.pdbx_description
1 polymer ?
#
loop_
_entity_poly.entity_id
_entity_poly.type
_entity_poly.pdbx_seq_one_letter_code
_entity_poly.pdbx_strand_id
1 'polypeptide(L)'
;MAESPAVSIVVVLYNSAGCIGPCISSLASLEYRPFELIMVDNASSDDSAVLARGCAQKDGLDCLVSRLGRNRGFAAATNHGILLSGGEVILLLNPDAEVYPDTLGALVEALREPEVGIAGCKVYYPDRETLQHAGGFIRDNGLTWHYGVNEKDVGQYDEPADVSYVTGAALALKREVLDRVGPLDAGYFPAYFEETDLCLRARRAGYRVVYAPRARLVHHESVTVGKFTERYYYLYHRNRIRFMLKNYSWRFLLDRALPFEQRWLSMIEPEEQAIPLNKAYLVNILNLPRTLAARRRADKILSAPRIEDTVSEL
;
A
#
# COMPACT_ATOMS: atom_id res chain seq x y z
N MET A 1 22.40 -14.80 19.90
CA MET A 1 21.33 -14.73 18.90
C MET A 1 20.91 -13.28 18.86
N ALA A 2 20.85 -12.63 17.70
CA ALA A 2 20.30 -11.27 17.62
C ALA A 2 18.84 -11.32 18.12
N GLU A 3 18.45 -10.39 18.98
CA GLU A 3 17.05 -10.23 19.40
C GLU A 3 16.17 -10.05 18.15
N SER A 4 15.00 -10.69 18.16
CA SER A 4 14.01 -10.48 17.09
C SER A 4 13.51 -9.03 17.12
N PRO A 5 13.45 -8.30 15.99
CA PRO A 5 13.04 -6.90 16.00
C PRO A 5 11.60 -6.74 16.51
N ALA A 6 11.36 -5.67 17.27
CA ALA A 6 10.01 -5.32 17.71
C ALA A 6 9.15 -4.94 16.49
N VAL A 7 7.93 -5.45 16.42
CA VAL A 7 7.00 -5.23 15.31
C VAL A 7 5.77 -4.44 15.77
N SER A 8 5.37 -3.44 14.98
CA SER A 8 4.10 -2.74 15.14
C SER A 8 3.18 -3.06 13.98
N ILE A 9 1.98 -3.56 14.27
CA ILE A 9 0.93 -3.76 13.28
C ILE A 9 -0.02 -2.56 13.34
N VAL A 10 -0.16 -1.85 12.22
CA VAL A 10 -1.02 -0.66 12.09
C VAL A 10 -2.19 -1.00 11.18
N VAL A 11 -3.41 -0.92 11.71
CA VAL A 11 -4.66 -1.17 11.01
C VAL A 11 -5.50 0.10 10.98
N VAL A 12 -5.91 0.56 9.80
CA VAL A 12 -6.80 1.72 9.65
C VAL A 12 -8.23 1.24 9.46
N LEU A 13 -9.12 1.67 10.35
CA LEU A 13 -10.55 1.36 10.31
C LEU A 13 -11.31 2.52 9.65
N TYR A 14 -12.18 2.21 8.72
CA TYR A 14 -13.17 3.14 8.19
C TYR A 14 -14.40 2.40 7.69
N ASN A 15 -15.45 2.38 8.49
CA ASN A 15 -16.68 1.60 8.24
C ASN A 15 -16.37 0.11 7.98
N SER A 16 -15.59 -0.49 8.87
CA SER A 16 -15.02 -1.84 8.76
C SER A 16 -15.70 -2.85 9.71
N ALA A 17 -16.85 -2.50 10.29
CA ALA A 17 -17.55 -3.37 11.26
C ALA A 17 -17.83 -4.77 10.71
N GLY A 18 -18.11 -4.88 9.39
CA GLY A 18 -18.41 -6.16 8.74
C GLY A 18 -17.22 -7.08 8.48
N CYS A 19 -15.97 -6.59 8.58
CA CYS A 19 -14.78 -7.35 8.19
C CYS A 19 -13.68 -7.42 9.26
N ILE A 20 -13.72 -6.57 10.28
CA ILE A 20 -12.61 -6.45 11.25
C ILE A 20 -12.45 -7.69 12.15
N GLY A 21 -13.52 -8.41 12.46
CA GLY A 21 -13.47 -9.59 13.33
C GLY A 21 -12.51 -10.67 12.84
N PRO A 22 -12.69 -11.22 11.62
CA PRO A 22 -11.75 -12.19 11.03
C PRO A 22 -10.30 -11.70 10.97
N CYS A 23 -10.07 -10.42 10.63
CA CYS A 23 -8.74 -9.82 10.63
C CYS A 23 -8.08 -9.96 12.02
N ILE A 24 -8.75 -9.53 13.09
CA ILE A 24 -8.20 -9.58 14.46
C ILE A 24 -7.97 -11.04 14.91
N SER A 25 -8.91 -11.94 14.65
CA SER A 25 -8.75 -13.36 15.00
C SER A 25 -7.54 -13.98 14.26
N SER A 26 -7.27 -13.57 13.02
CA SER A 26 -6.08 -14.02 12.29
C SER A 26 -4.79 -13.47 12.91
N LEU A 27 -4.78 -12.22 13.40
CA LEU A 27 -3.64 -11.65 14.13
C LEU A 27 -3.35 -12.37 15.44
N ALA A 28 -4.39 -12.84 16.13
CA ALA A 28 -4.21 -13.63 17.35
C ALA A 28 -3.50 -14.95 17.09
N SER A 29 -3.63 -15.53 15.89
CA SER A 29 -3.01 -16.78 15.47
C SER A 29 -1.54 -16.65 15.02
N LEU A 30 -1.00 -15.43 14.88
CA LEU A 30 0.38 -15.22 14.46
C LEU A 30 1.36 -15.92 15.41
N GLU A 31 2.36 -16.61 14.85
CA GLU A 31 3.42 -17.30 15.60
C GLU A 31 4.53 -16.35 16.05
N TYR A 32 4.78 -15.28 15.30
CA TYR A 32 5.82 -14.30 15.63
C TYR A 32 5.37 -13.41 16.80
N ARG A 33 6.20 -13.33 17.82
CA ARG A 33 6.00 -12.52 19.04
C ARG A 33 7.34 -11.92 19.50
N PRO A 34 7.36 -10.77 20.20
CA PRO A 34 6.20 -9.90 20.49
C PRO A 34 5.86 -8.98 19.32
N PHE A 35 4.61 -8.53 19.26
CA PHE A 35 4.18 -7.38 18.45
C PHE A 35 3.19 -6.52 19.22
N GLU A 36 3.07 -5.25 18.85
CA GLU A 36 2.01 -4.35 19.29
C GLU A 36 0.96 -4.14 18.19
N LEU A 37 -0.30 -3.97 18.56
CA LEU A 37 -1.40 -3.72 17.64
C LEU A 37 -1.96 -2.31 17.83
N ILE A 38 -1.85 -1.47 16.78
CA ILE A 38 -2.38 -0.12 16.76
C ILE A 38 -3.52 -0.05 15.72
N MET A 39 -4.72 0.25 16.16
CA MET A 39 -5.87 0.44 15.30
C MET A 39 -6.27 1.91 15.28
N VAL A 40 -6.36 2.50 14.10
CA VAL A 40 -6.75 3.91 13.92
C VAL A 40 -8.12 3.97 13.29
N ASP A 41 -9.13 4.36 14.09
CA ASP A 41 -10.46 4.63 13.57
C ASP A 41 -10.50 6.00 12.90
N ASN A 42 -10.58 5.99 11.58
CA ASN A 42 -10.56 7.18 10.72
C ASN A 42 -11.94 7.86 10.63
N ALA A 43 -12.59 8.03 11.79
CA ALA A 43 -13.95 8.56 11.96
C ALA A 43 -15.03 7.70 11.29
N SER A 44 -15.07 6.40 11.61
CA SER A 44 -16.14 5.52 11.17
C SER A 44 -17.50 5.99 11.71
N SER A 45 -18.53 5.80 10.90
CA SER A 45 -19.93 6.04 11.25
C SER A 45 -20.63 4.77 11.80
N ASP A 46 -19.96 3.63 11.74
CA ASP A 46 -20.39 2.34 12.27
C ASP A 46 -19.63 1.99 13.57
N ASP A 47 -19.87 0.78 14.09
CA ASP A 47 -19.28 0.27 15.33
C ASP A 47 -17.84 -0.29 15.15
N SER A 48 -17.12 0.04 14.08
CA SER A 48 -15.79 -0.51 13.76
C SER A 48 -14.83 -0.48 14.95
N ALA A 49 -14.69 0.67 15.63
CA ALA A 49 -13.75 0.81 16.75
C ALA A 49 -14.14 -0.01 17.98
N VAL A 50 -15.45 -0.13 18.24
CA VAL A 50 -15.98 -0.89 19.38
C VAL A 50 -15.79 -2.40 19.12
N LEU A 51 -16.16 -2.87 17.93
CA LEU A 51 -16.00 -4.27 17.53
C LEU A 51 -14.53 -4.65 17.48
N ALA A 52 -13.66 -3.81 16.92
CA ALA A 52 -12.22 -4.06 16.86
C ALA A 52 -11.63 -4.28 18.26
N ARG A 53 -11.95 -3.39 19.22
CA ARG A 53 -11.50 -3.54 20.60
C ARG A 53 -12.07 -4.80 21.27
N GLY A 54 -13.35 -5.07 21.08
CA GLY A 54 -14.02 -6.24 21.64
C GLY A 54 -13.45 -7.56 21.11
N CYS A 55 -13.18 -7.66 19.81
CA CYS A 55 -12.52 -8.82 19.19
C CYS A 55 -11.10 -9.01 19.73
N ALA A 56 -10.30 -7.95 19.78
CA ALA A 56 -8.93 -8.02 20.31
C ALA A 56 -8.93 -8.52 21.78
N GLN A 57 -9.79 -7.98 22.61
CA GLN A 57 -9.90 -8.41 24.01
C GLN A 57 -10.34 -9.88 24.13
N LYS A 58 -11.32 -10.31 23.31
CA LYS A 58 -11.81 -11.71 23.28
C LYS A 58 -10.68 -12.67 22.89
N ASP A 59 -9.85 -12.30 21.93
CA ASP A 59 -8.78 -13.13 21.36
C ASP A 59 -7.44 -12.94 22.12
N GLY A 60 -7.44 -12.21 23.25
CA GLY A 60 -6.26 -12.02 24.12
C GLY A 60 -5.16 -11.14 23.55
N LEU A 61 -5.52 -10.21 22.64
CA LEU A 61 -4.60 -9.25 22.05
C LEU A 61 -4.69 -7.90 22.77
N ASP A 62 -3.54 -7.43 23.27
CA ASP A 62 -3.41 -6.05 23.69
C ASP A 62 -3.39 -5.13 22.47
N CYS A 63 -4.20 -4.08 22.49
CA CYS A 63 -4.29 -3.15 21.39
C CYS A 63 -4.50 -1.70 21.84
N LEU A 64 -3.94 -0.77 21.06
CA LEU A 64 -4.26 0.65 21.14
C LEU A 64 -5.27 1.00 20.05
N VAL A 65 -6.43 1.54 20.44
CA VAL A 65 -7.42 2.06 19.50
C VAL A 65 -7.46 3.58 19.61
N SER A 66 -7.04 4.28 18.55
CA SER A 66 -7.07 5.75 18.44
C SER A 66 -8.13 6.19 17.45
N ARG A 67 -9.02 7.11 17.84
CA ARG A 67 -10.08 7.63 16.99
C ARG A 67 -9.77 9.03 16.49
N LEU A 68 -9.88 9.26 15.18
CA LEU A 68 -9.75 10.57 14.56
C LEU A 68 -11.09 11.31 14.57
N GLY A 69 -11.05 12.65 14.67
CA GLY A 69 -12.28 13.46 14.68
C GLY A 69 -12.96 13.61 13.31
N ARG A 70 -12.28 13.22 12.22
CA ARG A 70 -12.80 13.24 10.85
C ARG A 70 -12.04 12.27 9.97
N ASN A 71 -12.61 11.82 8.86
CA ASN A 71 -11.89 11.05 7.86
C ASN A 71 -10.77 11.90 7.23
N ARG A 72 -9.52 11.47 7.43
CA ARG A 72 -8.30 12.13 6.94
C ARG A 72 -7.68 11.40 5.73
N GLY A 73 -8.33 10.34 5.23
CA GLY A 73 -7.81 9.44 4.20
C GLY A 73 -6.84 8.40 4.77
N PHE A 74 -6.60 7.35 3.97
CA PHE A 74 -5.80 6.20 4.38
C PHE A 74 -4.38 6.61 4.80
N ALA A 75 -3.65 7.33 3.96
CA ALA A 75 -2.27 7.73 4.25
C ALA A 75 -2.12 8.53 5.55
N ALA A 76 -3.01 9.50 5.81
CA ALA A 76 -2.91 10.32 7.03
C ALA A 76 -3.31 9.54 8.29
N ALA A 77 -4.27 8.62 8.19
CA ALA A 77 -4.65 7.74 9.29
C ALA A 77 -3.54 6.72 9.59
N THR A 78 -2.94 6.14 8.55
CA THR A 78 -1.78 5.25 8.66
C THR A 78 -0.60 5.97 9.33
N ASN A 79 -0.26 7.18 8.88
CA ASN A 79 0.80 7.98 9.51
C ASN A 79 0.52 8.27 10.98
N HIS A 80 -0.75 8.49 11.36
CA HIS A 80 -1.12 8.65 12.76
C HIS A 80 -0.83 7.35 13.57
N GLY A 81 -1.17 6.18 13.04
CA GLY A 81 -0.83 4.89 13.66
C GLY A 81 0.68 4.68 13.78
N ILE A 82 1.45 5.02 12.75
CA ILE A 82 2.91 4.96 12.75
C ILE A 82 3.52 5.85 13.84
N LEU A 83 2.97 7.05 14.07
CA LEU A 83 3.41 7.94 15.14
C LEU A 83 3.15 7.39 16.54
N LEU A 84 2.14 6.54 16.71
CA LEU A 84 1.81 5.88 17.98
C LEU A 84 2.58 4.58 18.18
N SER A 85 3.30 4.11 17.19
CA SER A 85 4.00 2.83 17.18
C SER A 85 5.48 2.98 17.56
N GLY A 86 6.03 1.95 18.21
CA GLY A 86 7.43 1.91 18.68
C GLY A 86 8.31 0.85 18.00
N GLY A 87 7.72 -0.06 17.21
CA GLY A 87 8.46 -1.17 16.57
C GLY A 87 9.47 -0.74 15.53
N GLU A 88 10.54 -1.49 15.38
CA GLU A 88 11.57 -1.33 14.34
C GLU A 88 11.05 -1.73 12.96
N VAL A 89 10.14 -2.70 12.92
CA VAL A 89 9.40 -3.13 11.74
C VAL A 89 7.94 -2.70 11.90
N ILE A 90 7.36 -2.17 10.85
CA ILE A 90 5.97 -1.74 10.81
C ILE A 90 5.25 -2.57 9.75
N LEU A 91 4.18 -3.26 10.13
CA LEU A 91 3.25 -3.90 9.21
C LEU A 91 2.01 -3.00 9.06
N LEU A 92 1.80 -2.45 7.88
CA LEU A 92 0.53 -1.83 7.50
C LEU A 92 -0.39 -2.94 7.02
N LEU A 93 -1.60 -3.03 7.59
CA LEU A 93 -2.54 -4.10 7.28
C LEU A 93 -3.96 -3.53 7.09
N ASN A 94 -4.65 -3.97 6.06
CA ASN A 94 -6.04 -3.62 5.85
C ASN A 94 -6.96 -4.38 6.84
N PRO A 95 -8.09 -3.77 7.25
CA PRO A 95 -9.02 -4.37 8.22
C PRO A 95 -9.82 -5.56 7.67
N ASP A 96 -9.74 -5.82 6.36
CA ASP A 96 -10.39 -6.92 5.63
C ASP A 96 -9.37 -7.96 5.13
N ALA A 97 -8.19 -7.99 5.73
CA ALA A 97 -7.14 -8.97 5.46
C ALA A 97 -7.09 -10.02 6.59
N GLU A 98 -6.97 -11.29 6.24
CA GLU A 98 -6.72 -12.40 7.15
C GLU A 98 -5.32 -12.97 6.89
N VAL A 99 -4.43 -12.86 7.86
CA VAL A 99 -3.04 -13.33 7.76
C VAL A 99 -2.94 -14.81 8.15
N TYR A 100 -1.99 -15.53 7.55
CA TYR A 100 -1.63 -16.89 7.99
C TYR A 100 -0.67 -16.82 9.21
N PRO A 101 -0.60 -17.87 10.04
CA PRO A 101 0.20 -17.84 11.28
C PRO A 101 1.67 -17.50 11.08
N ASP A 102 2.28 -17.91 9.98
CA ASP A 102 3.69 -17.72 9.62
C ASP A 102 3.97 -16.36 8.92
N THR A 103 2.94 -15.60 8.56
CA THR A 103 3.03 -14.39 7.73
C THR A 103 4.00 -13.36 8.31
N LEU A 104 3.85 -13.00 9.58
CA LEU A 104 4.67 -11.96 10.20
C LEU A 104 6.14 -12.37 10.28
N GLY A 105 6.40 -13.63 10.64
CA GLY A 105 7.74 -14.20 10.67
C GLY A 105 8.43 -14.18 9.31
N ALA A 106 7.69 -14.52 8.24
CA ALA A 106 8.19 -14.49 6.87
C ALA A 106 8.51 -13.06 6.38
N LEU A 107 7.70 -12.07 6.75
CA LEU A 107 7.97 -10.66 6.43
C LEU A 107 9.20 -10.14 7.16
N VAL A 108 9.33 -10.45 8.46
CA VAL A 108 10.51 -10.05 9.25
C VAL A 108 11.77 -10.70 8.69
N GLU A 109 11.71 -11.98 8.28
CA GLU A 109 12.84 -12.67 7.66
C GLU A 109 13.25 -12.00 6.35
N ALA A 110 12.32 -11.65 5.48
CA ALA A 110 12.60 -10.93 4.24
C ALA A 110 13.26 -9.55 4.48
N LEU A 111 12.91 -8.89 5.58
CA LEU A 111 13.48 -7.60 5.97
C LEU A 111 14.85 -7.70 6.67
N ARG A 112 15.38 -8.91 6.95
CA ARG A 112 16.72 -9.05 7.55
C ARG A 112 17.84 -8.64 6.61
N GLU A 113 17.65 -8.77 5.31
CA GLU A 113 18.63 -8.28 4.35
C GLU A 113 18.76 -6.76 4.49
N PRO A 114 19.98 -6.20 4.66
CA PRO A 114 20.17 -4.77 4.90
C PRO A 114 19.57 -3.87 3.80
N GLU A 115 19.67 -4.29 2.55
CA GLU A 115 19.16 -3.53 1.40
C GLU A 115 17.64 -3.58 1.27
N VAL A 116 16.96 -4.58 1.85
CA VAL A 116 15.51 -4.71 1.79
C VAL A 116 14.87 -3.75 2.78
N GLY A 117 14.16 -2.76 2.26
CA GLY A 117 13.44 -1.77 3.07
C GLY A 117 11.95 -2.07 3.23
N ILE A 118 11.34 -2.71 2.23
CA ILE A 118 9.90 -3.01 2.17
C ILE A 118 9.71 -4.44 1.69
N ALA A 119 8.79 -5.17 2.33
CA ALA A 119 8.37 -6.51 1.94
C ALA A 119 6.84 -6.61 1.86
N GLY A 120 6.34 -7.35 0.87
CA GLY A 120 4.90 -7.62 0.69
C GLY A 120 4.58 -9.08 0.58
N CYS A 121 3.32 -9.41 0.72
CA CYS A 121 2.81 -10.76 0.82
C CYS A 121 2.33 -11.34 -0.50
N LYS A 122 2.22 -12.67 -0.56
CA LYS A 122 1.36 -13.41 -1.48
C LYS A 122 -0.08 -13.23 -1.00
N VAL A 123 -0.91 -12.58 -1.82
CA VAL A 123 -2.29 -12.24 -1.48
C VAL A 123 -3.24 -13.10 -2.29
N TYR A 124 -4.15 -13.77 -1.61
CA TYR A 124 -5.21 -14.56 -2.20
C TYR A 124 -6.56 -13.84 -2.15
N TYR A 125 -7.42 -14.17 -3.09
CA TYR A 125 -8.86 -13.93 -2.97
C TYR A 125 -9.47 -14.81 -1.87
N PRO A 126 -10.75 -14.56 -1.48
CA PRO A 126 -11.42 -15.32 -0.42
C PRO A 126 -11.54 -16.84 -0.65
N ASP A 127 -11.39 -17.30 -1.91
CA ASP A 127 -11.34 -18.73 -2.25
C ASP A 127 -10.04 -19.42 -1.79
N ARG A 128 -9.02 -18.66 -1.37
CA ARG A 128 -7.70 -19.11 -0.88
C ARG A 128 -6.88 -19.91 -1.90
N GLU A 129 -7.25 -19.84 -3.16
CA GLU A 129 -6.62 -20.55 -4.29
C GLU A 129 -6.24 -19.61 -5.43
N THR A 130 -7.03 -18.55 -5.63
CA THR A 130 -6.81 -17.57 -6.70
C THR A 130 -5.97 -16.41 -6.16
N LEU A 131 -4.91 -16.09 -6.87
CA LEU A 131 -4.02 -14.99 -6.51
C LEU A 131 -4.66 -13.63 -6.83
N GLN A 132 -4.52 -12.71 -5.89
CA GLN A 132 -4.85 -11.31 -6.06
C GLN A 132 -3.60 -10.47 -6.31
N HIS A 133 -2.45 -10.86 -5.70
CA HIS A 133 -1.20 -10.13 -5.80
C HIS A 133 -0.01 -11.01 -5.43
N ALA A 134 0.99 -11.05 -6.30
CA ALA A 134 2.29 -11.69 -6.07
C ALA A 134 3.42 -10.67 -6.37
N GLY A 135 3.28 -9.44 -5.85
CA GLY A 135 4.11 -8.30 -6.22
C GLY A 135 3.49 -7.47 -7.36
N GLY A 136 4.00 -6.27 -7.58
CA GLY A 136 3.43 -5.37 -8.58
C GLY A 136 4.47 -4.63 -9.40
N PHE A 137 4.08 -4.21 -10.60
CA PHE A 137 4.87 -3.35 -11.48
C PHE A 137 4.09 -2.11 -11.91
N ILE A 138 4.81 -1.09 -12.33
CA ILE A 138 4.27 0.20 -12.75
C ILE A 138 4.63 0.40 -14.22
N ARG A 139 3.64 0.64 -15.07
CA ARG A 139 3.85 0.96 -16.50
C ARG A 139 4.31 2.40 -16.67
N ASP A 140 4.86 2.73 -17.84
CA ASP A 140 5.39 4.06 -18.15
C ASP A 140 4.39 5.20 -17.89
N ASN A 141 3.10 4.96 -18.11
CA ASN A 141 2.04 5.92 -17.80
C ASN A 141 1.48 5.82 -16.37
N GLY A 142 2.20 5.20 -15.47
CA GLY A 142 1.83 5.08 -14.06
C GLY A 142 0.72 4.10 -13.76
N LEU A 143 0.20 3.35 -14.73
CA LEU A 143 -0.74 2.26 -14.45
C LEU A 143 -0.03 1.17 -13.65
N THR A 144 -0.66 0.75 -12.57
CA THR A 144 -0.18 -0.34 -11.73
C THR A 144 -0.79 -1.66 -12.13
N TRP A 145 -0.02 -2.74 -12.02
CA TRP A 145 -0.47 -4.09 -12.29
C TRP A 145 0.05 -5.04 -11.24
N HIS A 146 -0.69 -6.12 -10.98
CA HIS A 146 -0.32 -7.16 -10.02
C HIS A 146 0.10 -8.42 -10.76
N TYR A 147 1.25 -8.98 -10.42
CA TYR A 147 1.62 -10.32 -10.88
C TYR A 147 0.64 -11.35 -10.29
N GLY A 148 0.26 -12.33 -11.08
CA GLY A 148 -0.61 -13.44 -10.68
C GLY A 148 -2.09 -13.08 -10.51
N VAL A 149 -2.52 -11.84 -10.77
CA VAL A 149 -3.91 -11.44 -10.55
C VAL A 149 -4.89 -12.31 -11.35
N ASN A 150 -5.87 -12.91 -10.66
CA ASN A 150 -6.87 -13.85 -11.18
C ASN A 150 -6.28 -15.20 -11.67
N GLU A 151 -5.03 -15.51 -11.39
CA GLU A 151 -4.44 -16.82 -11.67
C GLU A 151 -4.64 -17.77 -10.49
N LYS A 152 -4.85 -19.08 -10.77
CA LYS A 152 -4.75 -20.12 -9.75
C LYS A 152 -3.31 -20.24 -9.28
N ASP A 153 -3.09 -20.34 -7.97
CA ASP A 153 -1.78 -20.60 -7.42
C ASP A 153 -1.42 -22.09 -7.61
N VAL A 154 -0.44 -22.35 -8.45
CA VAL A 154 0.14 -23.67 -8.69
C VAL A 154 1.64 -23.69 -8.39
N GLY A 155 2.11 -22.71 -7.59
CA GLY A 155 3.53 -22.55 -7.22
C GLY A 155 4.34 -21.67 -8.16
N GLN A 156 3.73 -21.05 -9.18
CA GLN A 156 4.42 -20.23 -10.17
C GLN A 156 5.01 -18.92 -9.60
N TYR A 157 4.62 -18.54 -8.38
CA TYR A 157 5.12 -17.37 -7.64
C TYR A 157 5.62 -17.77 -6.25
N ASP A 158 6.34 -18.89 -6.12
CA ASP A 158 6.87 -19.36 -4.82
C ASP A 158 8.30 -18.86 -4.54
N GLU A 159 8.91 -18.14 -5.50
CA GLU A 159 10.23 -17.56 -5.33
C GLU A 159 10.15 -16.07 -4.95
N PRO A 160 11.00 -15.58 -4.02
CA PRO A 160 11.11 -14.17 -3.73
C PRO A 160 11.54 -13.36 -4.96
N ALA A 161 11.02 -12.14 -5.10
CA ALA A 161 11.36 -11.29 -6.24
C ALA A 161 11.43 -9.81 -5.83
N ASP A 162 12.33 -9.06 -6.50
CA ASP A 162 12.28 -7.61 -6.49
C ASP A 162 11.10 -7.12 -7.32
N VAL A 163 10.35 -6.16 -6.76
CA VAL A 163 9.13 -5.65 -7.40
C VAL A 163 9.09 -4.13 -7.38
N SER A 164 8.29 -3.52 -8.25
CA SER A 164 8.15 -2.08 -8.25
C SER A 164 7.42 -1.56 -7.02
N TYR A 165 6.42 -2.29 -6.54
CA TYR A 165 5.66 -2.00 -5.34
C TYR A 165 4.98 -3.26 -4.81
N VAL A 166 4.50 -3.19 -3.57
CA VAL A 166 3.64 -4.18 -2.93
C VAL A 166 2.33 -3.52 -2.54
N THR A 167 1.24 -4.29 -2.46
CA THR A 167 -0.09 -3.75 -2.18
C THR A 167 -0.23 -3.26 -0.74
N GLY A 168 -1.03 -2.21 -0.53
CA GLY A 168 -1.39 -1.71 0.79
C GLY A 168 -2.28 -2.64 1.62
N ALA A 169 -2.74 -3.78 1.06
CA ALA A 169 -3.46 -4.79 1.82
C ALA A 169 -2.59 -5.35 2.97
N ALA A 170 -1.28 -5.57 2.69
CA ALA A 170 -0.27 -5.85 3.70
C ALA A 170 1.11 -5.44 3.18
N LEU A 171 1.72 -4.46 3.85
CA LEU A 171 3.03 -3.93 3.53
C LEU A 171 3.85 -3.83 4.81
N ALA A 172 4.94 -4.61 4.90
CA ALA A 172 5.91 -4.49 5.99
C ALA A 172 7.09 -3.63 5.57
N LEU A 173 7.58 -2.79 6.48
CA LEU A 173 8.74 -1.93 6.21
C LEU A 173 9.57 -1.73 7.47
N LYS A 174 10.87 -1.49 7.27
CA LYS A 174 11.75 -1.00 8.33
C LYS A 174 11.40 0.45 8.67
N ARG A 175 11.39 0.82 9.93
CA ARG A 175 11.15 2.21 10.38
C ARG A 175 12.14 3.19 9.77
N GLU A 176 13.41 2.81 9.64
CA GLU A 176 14.47 3.62 9.02
C GLU A 176 14.13 4.07 7.57
N VAL A 177 13.30 3.29 6.85
CA VAL A 177 12.81 3.71 5.52
C VAL A 177 11.98 4.99 5.64
N LEU A 178 11.07 5.06 6.63
CA LEU A 178 10.26 6.26 6.86
C LEU A 178 11.13 7.45 7.30
N ASP A 179 12.13 7.20 8.14
CA ASP A 179 13.08 8.23 8.56
C ASP A 179 13.86 8.78 7.36
N ARG A 180 14.21 7.90 6.40
CA ARG A 180 14.98 8.26 5.21
C ARG A 180 14.14 8.94 4.12
N VAL A 181 12.91 8.44 3.85
CA VAL A 181 12.11 8.89 2.69
C VAL A 181 10.84 9.66 3.09
N GLY A 182 10.57 9.80 4.37
CA GLY A 182 9.37 10.42 4.92
C GLY A 182 8.14 9.50 4.92
N PRO A 183 7.06 9.91 5.61
CA PRO A 183 5.83 9.14 5.76
C PRO A 183 5.04 9.00 4.45
N LEU A 184 3.89 8.31 4.50
CA LEU A 184 2.98 8.23 3.37
C LEU A 184 2.45 9.64 3.01
N ASP A 185 2.36 9.93 1.70
CA ASP A 185 1.88 11.25 1.24
C ASP A 185 0.35 11.35 1.35
N ALA A 186 -0.14 12.12 2.33
CA ALA A 186 -1.57 12.38 2.52
C ALA A 186 -2.24 13.12 1.35
N GLY A 187 -1.48 13.57 0.36
CA GLY A 187 -2.01 14.15 -0.87
C GLY A 187 -2.73 13.16 -1.79
N TYR A 188 -2.62 11.85 -1.52
CA TYR A 188 -3.38 10.80 -2.20
C TYR A 188 -4.77 10.54 -1.60
N PHE A 189 -5.31 11.48 -0.83
CA PHE A 189 -6.65 11.39 -0.24
C PHE A 189 -7.73 10.99 -1.26
N PRO A 190 -8.71 10.11 -0.94
CA PRO A 190 -8.83 9.36 0.30
C PRO A 190 -7.97 8.10 0.34
N ALA A 191 -7.61 7.49 -0.80
CA ALA A 191 -6.83 6.28 -0.95
C ALA A 191 -6.31 6.12 -2.39
N TYR A 192 -5.45 5.13 -2.62
CA TYR A 192 -4.74 4.71 -3.84
C TYR A 192 -3.46 5.50 -4.12
N PHE A 193 -2.38 4.75 -4.46
CA PHE A 193 -1.04 5.23 -4.80
C PHE A 193 -0.16 5.68 -3.63
N GLU A 194 -0.64 5.73 -2.39
CA GLU A 194 0.18 6.09 -1.24
C GLU A 194 1.29 5.07 -0.95
N GLU A 195 0.98 3.78 -1.02
CA GLU A 195 1.94 2.68 -0.89
C GLU A 195 2.85 2.58 -2.11
N THR A 196 2.31 2.76 -3.31
CA THR A 196 3.06 2.79 -4.57
C THR A 196 4.09 3.93 -4.55
N ASP A 197 3.71 5.12 -4.08
CA ASP A 197 4.59 6.27 -3.90
C ASP A 197 5.67 6.01 -2.85
N LEU A 198 5.32 5.35 -1.74
CA LEU A 198 6.28 5.00 -0.70
C LEU A 198 7.32 3.99 -1.21
N CYS A 199 6.88 2.92 -1.89
CA CYS A 199 7.76 1.92 -2.49
C CYS A 199 8.73 2.57 -3.48
N LEU A 200 8.23 3.48 -4.32
CA LEU A 200 9.04 4.19 -5.28
C LEU A 200 10.08 5.10 -4.60
N ARG A 201 9.70 5.84 -3.54
CA ARG A 201 10.64 6.65 -2.77
C ARG A 201 11.70 5.80 -2.06
N ALA A 202 11.32 4.65 -1.51
CA ALA A 202 12.25 3.71 -0.90
C ALA A 202 13.29 3.20 -1.93
N ARG A 203 12.84 2.79 -3.12
CA ARG A 203 13.75 2.37 -4.21
C ARG A 203 14.71 3.49 -4.64
N ARG A 204 14.23 4.72 -4.76
CA ARG A 204 15.08 5.89 -5.06
C ARG A 204 16.10 6.19 -3.95
N ALA A 205 15.81 5.79 -2.72
CA ALA A 205 16.76 5.92 -1.61
C ALA A 205 17.76 4.74 -1.51
N GLY A 206 17.68 3.78 -2.45
CA GLY A 206 18.58 2.63 -2.53
C GLY A 206 18.06 1.36 -1.83
N TYR A 207 16.84 1.37 -1.29
CA TYR A 207 16.24 0.17 -0.72
C TYR A 207 15.60 -0.71 -1.79
N ARG A 208 15.66 -2.02 -1.59
CA ARG A 208 14.88 -3.00 -2.35
C ARG A 208 13.46 -3.08 -1.80
N VAL A 209 12.50 -3.30 -2.70
CA VAL A 209 11.12 -3.66 -2.40
C VAL A 209 10.91 -5.09 -2.87
N VAL A 210 10.59 -6.00 -1.96
CA VAL A 210 10.54 -7.42 -2.27
C VAL A 210 9.16 -8.02 -2.06
N TYR A 211 8.83 -8.96 -2.92
CA TYR A 211 7.74 -9.90 -2.74
C TYR A 211 8.25 -11.10 -1.95
N ALA A 212 7.59 -11.43 -0.83
CA ALA A 212 7.94 -12.53 0.06
C ALA A 212 6.85 -13.63 -0.02
N PRO A 213 7.02 -14.67 -0.83
CA PRO A 213 5.96 -15.66 -1.12
C PRO A 213 5.53 -16.49 0.10
N ARG A 214 6.40 -16.65 1.11
CA ARG A 214 6.06 -17.33 2.37
C ARG A 214 5.15 -16.50 3.27
N ALA A 215 5.14 -15.18 3.12
CA ALA A 215 4.20 -14.30 3.78
C ALA A 215 2.87 -14.31 3.02
N ARG A 216 1.82 -14.89 3.60
CA ARG A 216 0.55 -15.14 2.90
C ARG A 216 -0.61 -14.48 3.64
N LEU A 217 -1.59 -14.03 2.89
CA LEU A 217 -2.86 -13.53 3.44
C LEU A 217 -4.01 -13.71 2.46
N VAL A 218 -5.21 -13.68 2.98
CA VAL A 218 -6.46 -13.56 2.21
C VAL A 218 -6.94 -12.13 2.34
N HIS A 219 -7.33 -11.49 1.23
CA HIS A 219 -7.85 -10.13 1.24
C HIS A 219 -9.24 -10.11 0.61
N HIS A 220 -10.23 -9.69 1.41
CA HIS A 220 -11.63 -9.74 1.02
C HIS A 220 -12.05 -8.58 0.12
N GLU A 221 -11.15 -7.60 -0.13
CA GLU A 221 -11.42 -6.39 -0.92
C GLU A 221 -12.73 -5.73 -0.55
N SER A 222 -12.78 -5.24 0.67
CA SER A 222 -14.02 -4.65 1.17
C SER A 222 -14.50 -3.50 0.31
N VAL A 223 -15.80 -3.40 0.28
CA VAL A 223 -16.67 -2.59 -0.58
C VAL A 223 -16.54 -1.07 -0.35
N THR A 224 -15.51 -0.58 0.36
CA THR A 224 -15.43 0.84 0.79
C THR A 224 -15.47 1.84 -0.37
N VAL A 225 -14.97 1.48 -1.55
CA VAL A 225 -15.02 2.37 -2.74
C VAL A 225 -15.81 1.77 -3.89
N GLY A 226 -16.14 0.48 -3.88
CA GLY A 226 -16.78 -0.24 -4.99
C GLY A 226 -15.85 -0.31 -6.21
N LYS A 227 -15.29 -1.49 -6.52
CA LYS A 227 -14.45 -1.68 -7.71
C LYS A 227 -15.22 -1.35 -9.00
N PHE A 228 -14.49 -0.77 -9.97
CA PHE A 228 -14.99 -0.46 -11.31
C PHE A 228 -16.14 0.55 -11.37
N THR A 229 -16.40 1.31 -10.31
CA THR A 229 -17.33 2.43 -10.35
C THR A 229 -16.67 3.69 -10.93
N GLU A 230 -17.47 4.66 -11.40
CA GLU A 230 -16.98 5.98 -11.84
C GLU A 230 -16.11 6.65 -10.76
N ARG A 231 -16.50 6.52 -9.49
CA ARG A 231 -15.73 7.04 -8.34
C ARG A 231 -14.38 6.35 -8.20
N TYR A 232 -14.32 5.02 -8.36
CA TYR A 232 -13.08 4.26 -8.34
C TYR A 232 -12.13 4.74 -9.42
N TYR A 233 -12.56 4.77 -10.69
CA TYR A 233 -11.73 5.22 -11.81
C TYR A 233 -11.26 6.66 -11.63
N TYR A 234 -12.14 7.55 -11.16
CA TYR A 234 -11.75 8.93 -10.88
C TYR A 234 -10.64 9.03 -9.83
N LEU A 235 -10.77 8.37 -8.69
CA LEU A 235 -9.77 8.40 -7.62
C LEU A 235 -8.45 7.78 -8.05
N TYR A 236 -8.52 6.61 -8.71
CA TYR A 236 -7.36 5.91 -9.23
C TYR A 236 -6.59 6.77 -10.23
N HIS A 237 -7.24 7.27 -11.27
CA HIS A 237 -6.58 8.07 -12.31
C HIS A 237 -6.11 9.43 -11.80
N ARG A 238 -6.87 10.09 -10.91
CA ARG A 238 -6.42 11.32 -10.27
C ARG A 238 -5.11 11.11 -9.52
N ASN A 239 -5.01 10.04 -8.74
CA ASN A 239 -3.83 9.76 -7.95
C ASN A 239 -2.69 9.21 -8.81
N ARG A 240 -2.97 8.44 -9.86
CA ARG A 240 -2.01 8.02 -10.89
C ARG A 240 -1.32 9.20 -11.55
N ILE A 241 -2.11 10.17 -12.03
CA ILE A 241 -1.56 11.38 -12.69
C ILE A 241 -0.72 12.18 -11.69
N ARG A 242 -1.22 12.38 -10.46
CA ARG A 242 -0.44 13.01 -9.39
C ARG A 242 0.87 12.28 -9.14
N PHE A 243 0.85 10.93 -9.09
CA PHE A 243 2.03 10.11 -8.88
C PHE A 243 3.09 10.35 -9.97
N MET A 244 2.70 10.34 -11.24
CA MET A 244 3.61 10.65 -12.34
C MET A 244 4.18 12.06 -12.25
N LEU A 245 3.34 13.08 -12.07
CA LEU A 245 3.77 14.48 -11.98
C LEU A 245 4.69 14.72 -10.77
N LYS A 246 4.49 14.00 -9.68
CA LYS A 246 5.32 14.10 -8.48
C LYS A 246 6.68 13.41 -8.65
N ASN A 247 6.70 12.21 -9.24
CA ASN A 247 7.83 11.30 -9.13
C ASN A 247 8.67 11.14 -10.40
N TYR A 248 8.07 11.27 -11.61
CA TYR A 248 8.80 11.08 -12.86
C TYR A 248 9.60 12.30 -13.26
N SER A 249 10.75 12.11 -13.93
CA SER A 249 11.47 13.23 -14.54
C SER A 249 10.63 13.87 -15.66
N TRP A 250 10.89 15.15 -15.97
CA TRP A 250 10.21 15.80 -17.08
C TRP A 250 10.52 15.13 -18.41
N ARG A 251 11.76 14.66 -18.58
CA ARG A 251 12.19 13.91 -19.75
C ARG A 251 11.37 12.61 -19.88
N PHE A 252 11.32 11.80 -18.82
CA PHE A 252 10.54 10.56 -18.83
C PHE A 252 9.04 10.81 -19.11
N LEU A 253 8.47 11.86 -18.52
CA LEU A 253 7.07 12.25 -18.78
C LEU A 253 6.82 12.53 -20.26
N LEU A 254 7.72 13.26 -20.94
CA LEU A 254 7.56 13.64 -22.34
C LEU A 254 7.92 12.49 -23.31
N ASP A 255 9.02 11.78 -23.04
CA ASP A 255 9.58 10.81 -23.98
C ASP A 255 8.96 9.41 -23.85
N ARG A 256 8.41 9.07 -22.68
CA ARG A 256 7.89 7.73 -22.39
C ARG A 256 6.45 7.74 -21.92
N ALA A 257 6.13 8.45 -20.84
CA ALA A 257 4.82 8.38 -20.21
C ALA A 257 3.72 8.92 -21.13
N LEU A 258 3.89 10.08 -21.74
CA LEU A 258 2.89 10.69 -22.63
C LEU A 258 2.65 9.88 -23.91
N PRO A 259 3.67 9.40 -24.65
CA PRO A 259 3.44 8.51 -25.80
C PRO A 259 2.76 7.19 -25.41
N PHE A 260 3.09 6.63 -24.26
CA PHE A 260 2.42 5.43 -23.76
C PHE A 260 0.96 5.72 -23.39
N GLU A 261 0.69 6.84 -22.71
CA GLU A 261 -0.67 7.29 -22.38
C GLU A 261 -1.52 7.48 -23.65
N GLN A 262 -1.00 8.13 -24.68
CA GLN A 262 -1.71 8.33 -25.93
C GLN A 262 -2.09 7.00 -26.60
N ARG A 263 -1.17 6.03 -26.64
CA ARG A 263 -1.46 4.68 -27.16
C ARG A 263 -2.49 3.96 -26.32
N TRP A 264 -2.35 4.03 -24.98
CA TRP A 264 -3.31 3.41 -24.07
C TRP A 264 -4.71 4.01 -24.25
N LEU A 265 -4.85 5.32 -24.35
CA LEU A 265 -6.11 6.01 -24.58
C LEU A 265 -6.81 5.59 -25.89
N SER A 266 -6.05 5.22 -26.93
CA SER A 266 -6.62 4.72 -28.18
C SER A 266 -7.13 3.28 -28.11
N MET A 267 -6.82 2.54 -27.03
CA MET A 267 -7.19 1.13 -26.85
C MET A 267 -8.28 0.92 -25.80
N ILE A 268 -8.51 1.89 -24.90
CA ILE A 268 -9.55 1.77 -23.87
C ILE A 268 -10.94 2.00 -24.50
N GLU A 269 -11.90 1.20 -24.06
CA GLU A 269 -13.31 1.46 -24.37
C GLU A 269 -13.76 2.73 -23.62
N PRO A 270 -14.29 3.74 -24.34
CA PRO A 270 -14.50 5.07 -23.79
C PRO A 270 -15.58 5.15 -22.70
N GLU A 271 -16.54 4.22 -22.69
CA GLU A 271 -17.82 4.41 -22.04
C GLU A 271 -17.75 4.47 -20.52
N GLU A 272 -16.85 3.69 -19.89
CA GLU A 272 -16.81 3.64 -18.42
C GLU A 272 -15.75 4.57 -17.78
N GLN A 273 -14.66 4.84 -18.48
CA GLN A 273 -13.50 5.54 -17.89
C GLN A 273 -13.28 6.96 -18.42
N ALA A 274 -13.86 7.35 -19.56
CA ALA A 274 -13.58 8.62 -20.21
C ALA A 274 -13.96 9.83 -19.33
N ILE A 275 -15.14 9.82 -18.71
CA ILE A 275 -15.59 10.93 -17.85
C ILE A 275 -14.74 11.04 -16.59
N PRO A 276 -14.53 9.97 -15.79
CA PRO A 276 -13.68 10.02 -14.62
C PRO A 276 -12.22 10.38 -14.93
N LEU A 277 -11.68 9.91 -16.06
CA LEU A 277 -10.33 10.23 -16.49
C LEU A 277 -10.18 11.72 -16.88
N ASN A 278 -11.12 12.29 -17.65
CA ASN A 278 -11.11 13.71 -17.99
C ASN A 278 -11.21 14.60 -16.72
N LYS A 279 -12.08 14.24 -15.78
CA LYS A 279 -12.13 14.89 -14.46
C LYS A 279 -10.79 14.81 -13.73
N ALA A 280 -10.13 13.65 -13.79
CA ALA A 280 -8.83 13.44 -13.16
C ALA A 280 -7.72 14.33 -13.76
N TYR A 281 -7.67 14.48 -15.09
CA TYR A 281 -6.75 15.41 -15.75
C TYR A 281 -7.00 16.86 -15.30
N LEU A 282 -8.25 17.32 -15.39
CA LEU A 282 -8.60 18.68 -15.00
C LEU A 282 -8.21 19.00 -13.55
N VAL A 283 -8.55 18.11 -12.62
CA VAL A 283 -8.22 18.30 -11.20
C VAL A 283 -6.71 18.31 -10.96
N ASN A 284 -5.91 17.51 -11.69
CA ASN A 284 -4.46 17.56 -11.59
C ASN A 284 -3.85 18.84 -12.15
N ILE A 285 -4.42 19.40 -13.23
CA ILE A 285 -4.03 20.73 -13.74
C ILE A 285 -4.28 21.79 -12.65
N LEU A 286 -5.48 21.82 -12.06
CA LEU A 286 -5.82 22.78 -11.00
C LEU A 286 -4.95 22.62 -9.73
N ASN A 287 -4.55 21.39 -9.40
CA ASN A 287 -3.70 21.09 -8.25
C ASN A 287 -2.19 21.02 -8.57
N LEU A 288 -1.78 21.38 -9.80
CA LEU A 288 -0.39 21.30 -10.23
C LEU A 288 0.58 22.02 -9.27
N PRO A 289 0.29 23.25 -8.77
CA PRO A 289 1.20 23.91 -7.82
C PRO A 289 1.43 23.11 -6.54
N ARG A 290 0.38 22.45 -6.00
CA ARG A 290 0.49 21.59 -4.81
C ARG A 290 1.30 20.34 -5.10
N THR A 291 1.11 19.74 -6.27
CA THR A 291 1.86 18.54 -6.71
C THR A 291 3.34 18.88 -6.90
N LEU A 292 3.67 20.01 -7.52
CA LEU A 292 5.05 20.47 -7.68
C LEU A 292 5.70 20.81 -6.34
N ALA A 293 4.96 21.34 -5.38
CA ALA A 293 5.48 21.56 -4.02
C ALA A 293 5.78 20.22 -3.31
N ALA A 294 4.93 19.18 -3.49
CA ALA A 294 5.18 17.84 -2.98
C ALA A 294 6.40 17.19 -3.66
N ARG A 295 6.55 17.36 -4.98
CA ARG A 295 7.72 16.94 -5.76
C ARG A 295 9.01 17.53 -5.20
N ARG A 296 9.07 18.87 -4.99
CA ARG A 296 10.24 19.56 -4.44
C ARG A 296 10.61 19.05 -3.04
N ARG A 297 9.61 18.75 -2.21
CA ARG A 297 9.85 18.16 -0.88
C ARG A 297 10.47 16.75 -1.00
N ALA A 298 9.91 15.91 -1.85
CA ALA A 298 10.43 14.56 -2.08
C ALA A 298 11.88 14.61 -2.61
N ASP A 299 12.18 15.51 -3.55
CA ASP A 299 13.52 15.63 -4.09
C ASP A 299 14.56 16.12 -3.07
N LYS A 300 14.18 17.04 -2.17
CA LYS A 300 15.05 17.46 -1.07
C LYS A 300 15.40 16.32 -0.11
N ILE A 301 14.43 15.43 0.16
CA ILE A 301 14.64 14.28 1.04
C ILE A 301 15.52 13.24 0.35
N LEU A 302 15.32 13.02 -0.94
CA LEU A 302 15.90 11.88 -1.63
C LEU A 302 17.28 12.12 -2.24
N SER A 303 17.79 13.36 -2.35
CA SER A 303 19.13 13.73 -2.91
C SER A 303 19.73 12.78 -4.01
N ALA A 304 18.96 11.86 -4.54
CA ALA A 304 19.34 10.84 -5.53
C ALA A 304 18.65 11.11 -6.89
N PRO A 305 19.21 10.65 -8.03
CA PRO A 305 18.63 10.85 -9.35
C PRO A 305 17.21 10.27 -9.44
N ARG A 306 16.39 10.86 -10.29
CA ARG A 306 15.01 10.41 -10.55
C ARG A 306 15.01 9.20 -11.45
N ILE A 307 13.93 8.43 -11.36
CA ILE A 307 13.69 7.18 -12.07
C ILE A 307 13.75 7.39 -13.58
N GLU A 308 14.91 7.34 -14.15
CA GLU A 308 15.11 7.04 -15.56
C GLU A 308 15.53 5.56 -15.73
N ASP A 309 16.04 4.95 -14.65
CA ASP A 309 16.75 3.67 -14.72
C ASP A 309 16.03 2.47 -14.08
N THR A 310 14.87 2.66 -13.44
CA THR A 310 14.21 1.57 -12.67
C THR A 310 12.90 1.05 -13.24
N VAL A 311 12.38 1.63 -14.31
CA VAL A 311 11.14 1.16 -14.99
C VAL A 311 11.44 0.33 -16.22
N SER A 312 12.68 0.34 -16.74
CA SER A 312 13.05 -0.27 -18.03
C SER A 312 13.67 -1.66 -17.94
N GLU A 313 13.84 -2.24 -16.75
CA GLU A 313 14.52 -3.53 -16.58
C GLU A 313 13.65 -4.65 -15.96
N LEU A 314 12.31 -4.50 -15.99
CA LEU A 314 11.39 -5.59 -15.60
C LEU A 314 10.40 -5.90 -16.71
#